data_de45d63a1f45867c908256cdf0667b7c
#
_entry.id   de45d63a1f45867c908256cdf0667b7c
#
_cell.length_a   1.000
_cell.length_b   1.000
_cell.length_c   1.000
_cell.angle_alpha   90.00
_cell.angle_beta   90.00
_cell.angle_gamma   90.00
#
_symmetry.space_group_name_H-M   'P 1'
#
loop_
_entity.id
_entity.type
_entity.pdbx_description
1 polymer ?
#
loop_
_entity_poly.entity_id
_entity_poly.type
_entity_poly.pdbx_seq_one_letter_code
_entity_poly.pdbx_strand_id
1 'polypeptide(L)'
;MSLLSQTLRVLFSLALYSFDCEYRSTLPELERRNSMEDQKQRVYDALNKMGIKYEVVEHEPVHTMEDMDRLGLPEKGTLCKNLFLRDSKGKRHFLITADEKTKVDLKTLGRQLGAGNLSFASEERLEKYLGVKQGSVTPFALMNDTEHAVEFFIDKNLSRCKSMGIHPLENTATVFISFKDLDKFLWNLDVDVVKIKL
;
A
#
# COMPACT_ATOMS: atom_id res chain seq x y z
N MET A 1 6.21 18.01 36.47
CA MET A 1 5.17 18.01 35.39
C MET A 1 4.79 16.58 35.14
N SER A 2 3.55 16.23 35.35
CA SER A 2 3.11 14.93 35.84
C SER A 2 2.81 13.88 34.77
N LEU A 3 3.05 12.61 35.12
CA LEU A 3 2.67 11.40 34.37
C LEU A 3 1.19 11.35 33.91
N LEU A 4 0.32 12.14 34.54
CA LEU A 4 -1.10 12.25 34.18
C LEU A 4 -1.36 12.86 32.79
N SER A 5 -0.44 13.67 32.24
CA SER A 5 -0.65 14.29 30.91
C SER A 5 -0.36 13.34 29.75
N GLN A 6 0.48 12.34 29.93
CA GLN A 6 0.81 11.36 28.89
C GLN A 6 -0.28 10.27 28.78
N THR A 7 -0.82 9.82 29.90
CA THR A 7 -1.89 8.82 29.92
C THR A 7 -3.19 9.35 29.31
N LEU A 8 -3.51 10.63 29.54
CA LEU A 8 -4.69 11.26 28.90
C LEU A 8 -4.54 11.40 27.38
N ARG A 9 -3.33 11.68 26.88
CA ARG A 9 -3.08 11.78 25.43
C ARG A 9 -3.20 10.42 24.73
N VAL A 10 -2.73 9.34 25.34
CA VAL A 10 -2.83 7.97 24.80
C VAL A 10 -4.28 7.50 24.79
N LEU A 11 -5.05 7.76 25.86
CA LEU A 11 -6.48 7.42 25.93
C LEU A 11 -7.33 8.24 24.92
N PHE A 12 -6.99 9.50 24.69
CA PHE A 12 -7.67 10.33 23.68
C PHE A 12 -7.34 9.88 22.25
N SER A 13 -6.10 9.45 22.00
CA SER A 13 -5.69 8.89 20.70
C SER A 13 -6.37 7.56 20.39
N LEU A 14 -6.46 6.67 21.40
CA LEU A 14 -7.12 5.36 21.24
C LEU A 14 -8.65 5.49 21.09
N ALA A 15 -9.28 6.43 21.78
CA ALA A 15 -10.72 6.69 21.65
C ALA A 15 -11.08 7.30 20.29
N LEU A 16 -10.23 8.16 19.72
CA LEU A 16 -10.43 8.71 18.38
C LEU A 16 -10.23 7.64 17.30
N TYR A 17 -9.29 6.69 17.50
CA TYR A 17 -9.02 5.62 16.54
C TYR A 17 -10.14 4.58 16.45
N SER A 18 -10.76 4.20 17.60
CA SER A 18 -11.88 3.26 17.59
C SER A 18 -13.18 3.89 17.07
N PHE A 19 -13.37 5.19 17.28
CA PHE A 19 -14.55 5.92 16.82
C PHE A 19 -14.53 6.12 15.28
N ASP A 20 -13.33 6.25 14.68
CA ASP A 20 -13.18 6.48 13.24
C ASP A 20 -13.48 5.20 12.41
N CYS A 21 -13.21 4.01 12.95
CA CYS A 21 -13.43 2.75 12.23
C CYS A 21 -14.93 2.36 12.15
N GLU A 22 -15.68 2.47 13.26
CA GLU A 22 -17.13 2.22 13.28
C GLU A 22 -17.91 3.34 12.56
N TYR A 23 -17.45 4.58 12.66
CA TYR A 23 -18.10 5.73 12.02
C TYR A 23 -18.00 5.64 10.48
N ARG A 24 -16.87 5.22 9.92
CA ARG A 24 -16.70 5.09 8.46
C ARG A 24 -17.58 4.01 7.83
N SER A 25 -17.91 2.94 8.55
CA SER A 25 -18.81 1.89 8.04
C SER A 25 -20.28 2.31 7.99
N THR A 26 -20.66 3.35 8.74
CA THR A 26 -22.03 3.89 8.84
C THR A 26 -22.25 5.16 8.04
N LEU A 27 -21.21 5.72 7.39
CA LEU A 27 -21.32 6.91 6.58
C LEU A 27 -22.23 6.69 5.36
N PRO A 28 -23.07 7.68 4.98
CA PRO A 28 -23.80 7.69 3.72
C PRO A 28 -22.85 7.46 2.52
N GLU A 29 -23.34 6.85 1.46
CA GLU A 29 -22.54 6.50 0.28
C GLU A 29 -21.80 7.70 -0.32
N LEU A 30 -22.38 8.89 -0.22
CA LEU A 30 -21.79 10.15 -0.67
C LEU A 30 -20.56 10.54 0.17
N GLU A 31 -20.61 10.36 1.49
CA GLU A 31 -19.49 10.66 2.38
C GLU A 31 -18.38 9.61 2.25
N ARG A 32 -18.73 8.36 1.97
CA ARG A 32 -17.76 7.30 1.61
C ARG A 32 -17.04 7.62 0.30
N ARG A 33 -17.77 8.07 -0.72
CA ARG A 33 -17.17 8.55 -1.98
C ARG A 33 -16.20 9.71 -1.74
N ASN A 34 -16.58 10.71 -0.98
CA ASN A 34 -15.72 11.84 -0.65
C ASN A 34 -14.46 11.42 0.11
N SER A 35 -14.57 10.47 1.06
CA SER A 35 -13.39 9.97 1.79
C SER A 35 -12.46 9.11 0.93
N MET A 36 -12.99 8.40 -0.07
CA MET A 36 -12.22 7.63 -1.06
C MET A 36 -11.50 8.56 -2.04
N GLU A 37 -12.19 9.58 -2.54
CA GLU A 37 -11.62 10.64 -3.38
C GLU A 37 -10.44 11.32 -2.67
N ASP A 38 -10.57 11.58 -1.36
CA ASP A 38 -9.51 12.15 -0.52
C ASP A 38 -8.26 11.26 -0.45
N GLN A 39 -8.40 9.93 -0.39
CA GLN A 39 -7.26 9.01 -0.35
C GLN A 39 -6.44 9.04 -1.65
N LYS A 40 -7.10 8.98 -2.81
CA LYS A 40 -6.42 9.10 -4.11
C LYS A 40 -5.72 10.43 -4.25
N GLN A 41 -6.41 11.52 -3.89
CA GLN A 41 -5.90 12.87 -3.98
C GLN A 41 -4.63 13.06 -3.14
N ARG A 42 -4.56 12.48 -1.95
CA ARG A 42 -3.35 12.50 -1.12
C ARG A 42 -2.13 11.91 -1.84
N VAL A 43 -2.32 10.81 -2.58
CA VAL A 43 -1.24 10.22 -3.39
C VAL A 43 -0.84 11.16 -4.53
N TYR A 44 -1.82 11.72 -5.25
CA TYR A 44 -1.56 12.63 -6.37
C TYR A 44 -0.85 13.89 -5.90
N ASP A 45 -1.25 14.46 -4.78
CA ASP A 45 -0.62 15.65 -4.19
C ASP A 45 0.83 15.36 -3.77
N ALA A 46 1.09 14.20 -3.17
CA ALA A 46 2.44 13.78 -2.82
C ALA A 46 3.34 13.62 -4.05
N LEU A 47 2.85 12.94 -5.10
CA LEU A 47 3.58 12.75 -6.35
C LEU A 47 3.87 14.11 -7.03
N ASN A 48 2.87 14.99 -7.10
CA ASN A 48 3.01 16.34 -7.68
C ASN A 48 4.00 17.19 -6.89
N LYS A 49 3.93 17.19 -5.56
CA LYS A 49 4.87 17.92 -4.69
C LYS A 49 6.33 17.47 -4.89
N MET A 50 6.54 16.19 -5.17
CA MET A 50 7.87 15.62 -5.44
C MET A 50 8.31 15.80 -6.91
N GLY A 51 7.47 16.40 -7.77
CA GLY A 51 7.75 16.56 -9.21
C GLY A 51 7.91 15.21 -9.93
N ILE A 52 7.11 14.22 -9.53
CA ILE A 52 7.08 12.88 -10.11
C ILE A 52 6.10 12.85 -11.27
N LYS A 53 6.51 12.22 -12.38
CA LYS A 53 5.65 12.05 -13.55
C LYS A 53 4.89 10.74 -13.45
N TYR A 54 3.60 10.80 -13.67
CA TYR A 54 2.72 9.63 -13.66
C TYR A 54 1.53 9.83 -14.60
N GLU A 55 0.85 8.75 -14.96
CA GLU A 55 -0.43 8.77 -15.68
C GLU A 55 -1.48 8.11 -14.77
N VAL A 56 -2.70 8.62 -14.77
CA VAL A 56 -3.82 8.04 -14.03
C VAL A 56 -4.85 7.50 -15.01
N VAL A 57 -5.38 6.32 -14.72
CA VAL A 57 -6.57 5.77 -15.33
C VAL A 57 -7.61 5.55 -14.24
N GLU A 58 -8.67 6.34 -14.26
CA GLU A 58 -9.84 6.14 -13.41
C GLU A 58 -10.71 5.02 -14.00
N HIS A 59 -11.26 4.17 -13.13
CA HIS A 59 -12.09 3.04 -13.54
C HIS A 59 -13.01 2.60 -12.41
N GLU A 60 -14.01 1.78 -12.72
CA GLU A 60 -14.79 1.07 -11.72
C GLU A 60 -13.90 0.10 -10.92
N PRO A 61 -14.29 -0.28 -9.68
CA PRO A 61 -13.53 -1.25 -8.90
C PRO A 61 -13.23 -2.52 -9.69
N VAL A 62 -11.95 -2.89 -9.78
CA VAL A 62 -11.48 -4.09 -10.47
C VAL A 62 -11.14 -5.17 -9.45
N HIS A 63 -11.61 -6.40 -9.71
CA HIS A 63 -11.39 -7.54 -8.83
C HIS A 63 -10.75 -8.73 -9.56
N THR A 64 -10.79 -8.72 -10.89
CA THR A 64 -10.28 -9.82 -11.72
C THR A 64 -9.35 -9.33 -12.81
N MET A 65 -8.55 -10.25 -13.37
CA MET A 65 -7.69 -9.94 -14.52
C MET A 65 -8.53 -9.60 -15.75
N GLU A 66 -9.69 -10.26 -15.93
CA GLU A 66 -10.63 -9.99 -17.01
C GLU A 66 -11.17 -8.54 -16.94
N ASP A 67 -11.39 -8.01 -15.73
CA ASP A 67 -11.77 -6.60 -15.57
C ASP A 67 -10.65 -5.67 -16.01
N MET A 68 -9.41 -5.98 -15.64
CA MET A 68 -8.24 -5.19 -16.01
C MET A 68 -7.99 -5.22 -17.53
N ASP A 69 -8.15 -6.39 -18.17
CA ASP A 69 -8.02 -6.56 -19.61
C ASP A 69 -9.10 -5.77 -20.37
N ARG A 70 -10.35 -5.83 -19.91
CA ARG A 70 -11.48 -5.07 -20.50
C ARG A 70 -11.23 -3.57 -20.47
N LEU A 71 -10.52 -3.07 -19.46
CA LEU A 71 -10.16 -1.66 -19.32
C LEU A 71 -8.87 -1.26 -20.07
N GLY A 72 -8.21 -2.21 -20.74
CA GLY A 72 -6.96 -1.97 -21.46
C GLY A 72 -5.78 -1.57 -20.55
N LEU A 73 -5.86 -1.85 -19.26
CA LEU A 73 -4.80 -1.48 -18.29
C LEU A 73 -3.45 -2.15 -18.60
N PRO A 74 -3.40 -3.45 -18.99
CA PRO A 74 -2.12 -4.11 -19.31
C PRO A 74 -1.35 -3.50 -20.48
N GLU A 75 -2.04 -2.82 -21.38
CA GLU A 75 -1.42 -2.14 -22.54
C GLU A 75 -0.60 -0.91 -22.11
N LYS A 76 -0.92 -0.31 -20.97
CA LYS A 76 -0.25 0.89 -20.43
C LYS A 76 1.00 0.57 -19.63
N GLY A 77 1.08 -0.62 -19.08
CA GLY A 77 2.23 -1.03 -18.27
C GLY A 77 2.05 -2.36 -17.55
N THR A 78 3.07 -2.77 -16.81
CA THR A 78 3.03 -3.98 -15.99
C THR A 78 2.17 -3.75 -14.76
N LEU A 79 1.05 -4.45 -14.65
CA LEU A 79 0.19 -4.36 -13.46
C LEU A 79 0.86 -5.06 -12.28
N CYS A 80 0.79 -4.41 -11.12
CA CYS A 80 1.41 -4.89 -9.90
C CYS A 80 0.38 -5.41 -8.91
N LYS A 81 0.73 -6.49 -8.23
CA LYS A 81 0.06 -6.93 -7.00
C LYS A 81 0.91 -6.63 -5.80
N ASN A 82 0.26 -6.39 -4.69
CA ASN A 82 0.90 -6.04 -3.44
C ASN A 82 0.46 -7.02 -2.35
N LEU A 83 1.44 -7.58 -1.63
CA LEU A 83 1.20 -8.53 -0.55
C LEU A 83 1.68 -7.92 0.76
N PHE A 84 0.80 -7.81 1.74
CA PHE A 84 1.20 -7.41 3.08
C PHE A 84 1.30 -8.64 3.97
N LEU A 85 2.53 -8.93 4.38
CA LEU A 85 2.89 -10.16 5.08
C LEU A 85 3.45 -9.84 6.46
N ARG A 86 3.45 -10.86 7.33
CA ARG A 86 4.13 -10.82 8.62
C ARG A 86 4.96 -12.09 8.85
N ASP A 87 5.97 -12.01 9.71
CA ASP A 87 6.66 -13.17 10.23
C ASP A 87 5.78 -13.99 11.20
N SER A 88 6.21 -15.19 11.55
CA SER A 88 5.46 -16.08 12.45
C SER A 88 5.27 -15.50 13.86
N LYS A 89 6.16 -14.61 14.30
CA LYS A 89 6.09 -13.94 15.60
C LYS A 89 5.24 -12.67 15.57
N GLY A 90 4.84 -12.21 14.39
CA GLY A 90 4.08 -10.97 14.19
C GLY A 90 4.84 -9.70 14.57
N LYS A 91 6.18 -9.76 14.58
CA LYS A 91 7.06 -8.63 14.92
C LYS A 91 7.55 -7.86 13.71
N ARG A 92 7.77 -8.53 12.58
CA ARG A 92 8.20 -7.94 11.32
C ARG A 92 7.06 -7.94 10.33
N HIS A 93 6.92 -6.85 9.59
CA HIS A 93 5.91 -6.68 8.55
C HIS A 93 6.59 -6.38 7.24
N PHE A 94 6.07 -6.94 6.16
CA PHE A 94 6.67 -6.89 4.83
C PHE A 94 5.62 -6.48 3.81
N LEU A 95 5.89 -5.45 3.06
CA LEU A 95 5.13 -5.10 1.87
C LEU A 95 5.91 -5.54 0.64
N ILE A 96 5.33 -6.45 -0.13
CA ILE A 96 5.95 -7.03 -1.33
C ILE A 96 5.18 -6.57 -2.56
N THR A 97 5.84 -5.86 -3.47
CA THR A 97 5.27 -5.51 -4.78
C THR A 97 5.84 -6.42 -5.85
N ALA A 98 4.98 -7.09 -6.58
CA ALA A 98 5.33 -8.03 -7.65
C ALA A 98 4.49 -7.79 -8.91
N ASP A 99 4.97 -8.27 -10.06
CA ASP A 99 4.13 -8.41 -11.25
C ASP A 99 2.92 -9.28 -10.92
N GLU A 100 1.74 -8.87 -11.36
CA GLU A 100 0.48 -9.59 -11.11
C GLU A 100 0.57 -11.06 -11.52
N LYS A 101 1.28 -11.36 -12.59
CA LYS A 101 1.45 -12.72 -13.12
C LYS A 101 2.46 -13.58 -12.36
N THR A 102 3.30 -12.98 -11.50
CA THR A 102 4.32 -13.70 -10.73
C THR A 102 3.67 -14.54 -9.63
N LYS A 103 3.96 -15.84 -9.58
CA LYS A 103 3.57 -16.70 -8.46
C LYS A 103 4.57 -16.52 -7.31
N VAL A 104 4.10 -16.07 -6.16
CA VAL A 104 4.93 -15.85 -4.98
C VAL A 104 4.83 -17.06 -4.06
N ASP A 105 5.95 -17.76 -3.85
CA ASP A 105 6.07 -18.83 -2.86
C ASP A 105 6.50 -18.24 -1.52
N LEU A 106 5.57 -18.15 -0.56
CA LEU A 106 5.82 -17.57 0.76
C LEU A 106 6.91 -18.30 1.55
N LYS A 107 7.08 -19.61 1.35
CA LYS A 107 8.12 -20.39 2.03
C LYS A 107 9.53 -20.01 1.53
N THR A 108 9.69 -19.89 0.21
CA THR A 108 10.93 -19.44 -0.38
C THR A 108 11.23 -17.99 -0.05
N LEU A 109 10.21 -17.12 -0.14
CA LEU A 109 10.32 -15.72 0.24
C LEU A 109 10.73 -15.56 1.70
N GLY A 110 10.12 -16.29 2.63
CA GLY A 110 10.47 -16.25 4.05
C GLY A 110 11.93 -16.62 4.33
N ARG A 111 12.49 -17.58 3.58
CA ARG A 111 13.92 -17.92 3.66
C ARG A 111 14.81 -16.79 3.14
N GLN A 112 14.45 -16.17 2.02
CA GLN A 112 15.20 -15.05 1.44
C GLN A 112 15.25 -13.84 2.38
N LEU A 113 14.13 -13.54 3.06
CA LEU A 113 14.01 -12.42 3.98
C LEU A 113 14.53 -12.72 5.40
N GLY A 114 15.00 -13.95 5.66
CA GLY A 114 15.39 -14.37 7.00
C GLY A 114 14.25 -14.27 8.03
N ALA A 115 13.00 -14.39 7.57
CA ALA A 115 11.79 -14.18 8.36
C ALA A 115 11.12 -15.50 8.80
N GLY A 116 11.64 -16.64 8.37
CA GLY A 116 11.04 -17.94 8.62
C GLY A 116 9.72 -18.11 7.86
N ASN A 117 8.68 -18.54 8.56
CA ASN A 117 7.36 -18.70 7.94
C ASN A 117 6.65 -17.34 7.83
N LEU A 118 6.24 -17.00 6.62
CA LEU A 118 5.42 -15.83 6.33
C LEU A 118 3.94 -16.21 6.26
N SER A 119 3.09 -15.29 6.65
CA SER A 119 1.64 -15.34 6.44
C SER A 119 1.11 -13.95 6.10
N PHE A 120 -0.07 -13.90 5.48
CA PHE A 120 -0.75 -12.63 5.28
C PHE A 120 -1.03 -11.95 6.62
N ALA A 121 -0.87 -10.65 6.66
CA ALA A 121 -1.25 -9.85 7.82
C ALA A 121 -2.79 -9.73 7.90
N SER A 122 -3.32 -9.55 9.10
CA SER A 122 -4.75 -9.34 9.31
C SER A 122 -5.20 -7.94 8.88
N GLU A 123 -6.51 -7.74 8.73
CA GLU A 123 -7.10 -6.43 8.42
C GLU A 123 -6.74 -5.37 9.46
N GLU A 124 -6.74 -5.73 10.74
CA GLU A 124 -6.32 -4.84 11.83
C GLU A 124 -4.87 -4.36 11.67
N ARG A 125 -3.99 -5.24 11.14
CA ARG A 125 -2.60 -4.88 10.84
C ARG A 125 -2.48 -4.02 9.59
N LEU A 126 -3.29 -4.29 8.56
CA LEU A 126 -3.37 -3.44 7.37
C LEU A 126 -3.76 -2.01 7.75
N GLU A 127 -4.80 -1.88 8.55
CA GLU A 127 -5.27 -0.58 9.01
C GLU A 127 -4.25 0.09 9.92
N LYS A 128 -3.68 -0.65 10.87
CA LYS A 128 -2.71 -0.12 11.84
C LYS A 128 -1.45 0.43 11.17
N TYR A 129 -0.85 -0.31 10.22
CA TYR A 129 0.46 0.03 9.67
C TYR A 129 0.39 0.79 8.35
N LEU A 130 -0.64 0.52 7.54
CA LEU A 130 -0.77 1.07 6.19
C LEU A 130 -2.00 1.99 6.03
N GLY A 131 -2.92 2.00 7.00
CA GLY A 131 -4.15 2.80 6.93
C GLY A 131 -5.06 2.42 5.77
N VAL A 132 -5.00 1.16 5.32
CA VAL A 132 -5.78 0.65 4.18
C VAL A 132 -6.55 -0.60 4.54
N LYS A 133 -7.60 -0.89 3.75
CA LYS A 133 -8.38 -2.14 3.84
C LYS A 133 -7.83 -3.21 2.90
N GLN A 134 -8.32 -4.43 3.07
CA GLN A 134 -8.06 -5.54 2.15
C GLN A 134 -8.49 -5.13 0.72
N GLY A 135 -7.64 -5.44 -0.26
CA GLY A 135 -7.84 -5.02 -1.66
C GLY A 135 -7.23 -3.66 -2.01
N SER A 136 -6.81 -2.85 -1.00
CA SER A 136 -6.21 -1.53 -1.21
C SER A 136 -4.73 -1.46 -0.78
N VAL A 137 -4.06 -2.60 -0.65
CA VAL A 137 -2.62 -2.67 -0.31
C VAL A 137 -1.77 -2.16 -1.47
N THR A 138 -0.92 -1.18 -1.20
CA THR A 138 -0.13 -0.48 -2.22
C THR A 138 1.17 0.08 -1.62
N PRO A 139 2.26 0.25 -2.40
CA PRO A 139 3.45 0.97 -1.94
C PRO A 139 3.16 2.42 -1.51
N PHE A 140 2.15 3.06 -2.11
CA PHE A 140 1.76 4.41 -1.70
C PHE A 140 1.25 4.49 -0.25
N ALA A 141 0.78 3.38 0.31
CA ALA A 141 0.34 3.32 1.70
C ALA A 141 1.47 3.47 2.73
N LEU A 142 2.74 3.33 2.30
CA LEU A 142 3.90 3.58 3.16
C LEU A 142 4.02 5.04 3.61
N MET A 143 3.29 5.97 2.96
CA MET A 143 3.15 7.34 3.48
C MET A 143 2.41 7.43 4.83
N ASN A 144 1.72 6.37 5.23
CA ASN A 144 1.04 6.26 6.52
C ASN A 144 1.90 5.57 7.59
N ASP A 145 2.96 4.86 7.21
CA ASP A 145 3.89 4.17 8.12
C ASP A 145 4.97 5.11 8.65
N THR A 146 4.59 6.04 9.51
CA THR A 146 5.49 7.04 10.09
C THR A 146 6.50 6.48 11.08
N GLU A 147 6.32 5.24 11.54
CA GLU A 147 7.22 4.54 12.45
C GLU A 147 8.23 3.64 11.71
N HIS A 148 8.16 3.56 10.38
CA HIS A 148 8.97 2.66 9.52
C HIS A 148 8.93 1.20 10.01
N ALA A 149 7.74 0.75 10.40
CA ALA A 149 7.49 -0.60 10.90
C ALA A 149 7.34 -1.65 9.80
N VAL A 150 7.25 -1.21 8.54
CA VAL A 150 7.04 -2.04 7.36
C VAL A 150 8.27 -2.05 6.47
N GLU A 151 8.85 -3.23 6.26
CA GLU A 151 9.96 -3.44 5.34
C GLU A 151 9.43 -3.59 3.90
N PHE A 152 9.94 -2.80 2.95
CA PHE A 152 9.47 -2.81 1.57
C PHE A 152 10.39 -3.59 0.63
N PHE A 153 9.78 -4.48 -0.15
CA PHE A 153 10.47 -5.30 -1.15
C PHE A 153 9.75 -5.24 -2.50
N ILE A 154 10.51 -5.22 -3.57
CA ILE A 154 9.98 -5.22 -4.93
C ILE A 154 10.63 -6.29 -5.78
N ASP A 155 9.83 -6.98 -6.62
CA ASP A 155 10.38 -7.89 -7.63
C ASP A 155 11.36 -7.14 -8.54
N LYS A 156 12.58 -7.64 -8.59
CA LYS A 156 13.63 -7.01 -9.40
C LYS A 156 13.27 -6.88 -10.89
N ASN A 157 12.37 -7.72 -11.39
CA ASN A 157 11.92 -7.64 -12.78
C ASN A 157 11.15 -6.34 -13.05
N LEU A 158 10.40 -5.83 -12.07
CA LEU A 158 9.68 -4.56 -12.17
C LEU A 158 10.61 -3.36 -12.37
N SER A 159 11.88 -3.44 -11.90
CA SER A 159 12.85 -2.36 -12.12
C SER A 159 13.27 -2.18 -13.59
N ARG A 160 12.89 -3.10 -14.45
CA ARG A 160 13.16 -3.06 -15.90
C ARG A 160 11.92 -2.72 -16.73
N CYS A 161 10.75 -2.65 -16.10
CA CYS A 161 9.52 -2.31 -16.79
C CYS A 161 9.51 -0.82 -17.16
N LYS A 162 8.93 -0.50 -18.29
CA LYS A 162 8.76 0.88 -18.74
C LYS A 162 7.87 1.66 -17.79
N SER A 163 6.80 1.03 -17.34
CA SER A 163 5.80 1.59 -16.44
C SER A 163 5.16 0.50 -15.61
N MET A 164 4.82 0.80 -14.38
CA MET A 164 4.13 -0.07 -13.42
C MET A 164 2.77 0.51 -13.11
N GLY A 165 1.72 -0.31 -13.19
CA GLY A 165 0.36 0.05 -12.79
C GLY A 165 0.12 -0.31 -11.33
N ILE A 166 -0.12 0.71 -10.51
CA ILE A 166 -0.30 0.59 -9.05
C ILE A 166 -1.49 1.44 -8.64
N HIS A 167 -2.41 0.90 -7.83
CA HIS A 167 -3.56 1.68 -7.37
C HIS A 167 -3.20 2.68 -6.26
N PRO A 168 -3.82 3.88 -6.25
CA PRO A 168 -3.51 4.97 -5.34
C PRO A 168 -4.37 4.90 -4.07
N LEU A 169 -4.12 3.92 -3.17
CA LEU A 169 -4.87 3.64 -1.93
C LEU A 169 -6.31 3.16 -2.15
N GLU A 170 -6.79 3.18 -3.38
CA GLU A 170 -8.14 2.80 -3.79
C GLU A 170 -8.10 2.00 -5.08
N ASN A 171 -8.99 1.01 -5.24
CA ASN A 171 -9.03 0.16 -6.43
C ASN A 171 -9.96 0.69 -7.54
N THR A 172 -10.23 1.99 -7.54
CA THR A 172 -11.02 2.70 -8.55
C THR A 172 -10.16 3.55 -9.49
N ALA A 173 -8.84 3.45 -9.34
CA ALA A 173 -7.88 4.09 -10.23
C ALA A 173 -6.58 3.28 -10.26
N THR A 174 -5.84 3.43 -11.37
CA THR A 174 -4.48 2.91 -11.52
C THR A 174 -3.54 4.04 -11.89
N VAL A 175 -2.49 4.22 -11.09
CA VAL A 175 -1.37 5.11 -11.36
C VAL A 175 -0.31 4.33 -12.11
N PHE A 176 0.04 4.82 -13.31
CA PHE A 176 1.15 4.29 -14.10
C PHE A 176 2.40 5.15 -13.86
N ILE A 177 3.43 4.53 -13.28
CA ILE A 177 4.64 5.20 -12.79
C ILE A 177 5.89 4.38 -13.16
N SER A 178 7.00 5.05 -13.46
CA SER A 178 8.28 4.35 -13.66
C SER A 178 8.85 3.83 -12.34
N PHE A 179 9.68 2.77 -12.41
CA PHE A 179 10.38 2.29 -11.21
C PHE A 179 11.21 3.41 -10.56
N LYS A 180 11.91 4.22 -11.36
CA LYS A 180 12.73 5.33 -10.86
C LYS A 180 11.91 6.37 -10.08
N ASP A 181 10.70 6.63 -10.54
CA ASP A 181 9.82 7.60 -9.89
C ASP A 181 9.18 7.04 -8.63
N LEU A 182 8.81 5.74 -8.60
CA LEU A 182 8.39 5.06 -7.39
C LEU A 182 9.52 5.01 -6.34
N ASP A 183 10.74 4.68 -6.76
CA ASP A 183 11.93 4.68 -5.91
C ASP A 183 12.19 6.07 -5.31
N LYS A 184 12.06 7.13 -6.12
CA LYS A 184 12.14 8.53 -5.67
C LYS A 184 11.03 8.85 -4.64
N PHE A 185 9.81 8.40 -4.87
CA PHE A 185 8.70 8.59 -3.93
C PHE A 185 9.02 7.95 -2.57
N LEU A 186 9.44 6.68 -2.57
CA LEU A 186 9.77 5.92 -1.36
C LEU A 186 10.99 6.48 -0.64
N TRP A 187 12.01 6.92 -1.38
CA TRP A 187 13.17 7.62 -0.82
C TRP A 187 12.77 8.90 -0.04
N ASN A 188 11.81 9.67 -0.56
CA ASN A 188 11.32 10.86 0.15
C ASN A 188 10.51 10.54 1.42
N LEU A 189 10.15 9.27 1.61
CA LEU A 189 9.49 8.74 2.82
C LEU A 189 10.49 8.02 3.74
N ASP A 190 11.80 8.11 3.48
CA ASP A 190 12.85 7.36 4.19
C ASP A 190 12.62 5.83 4.18
N VAL A 191 12.05 5.31 3.09
CA VAL A 191 11.80 3.87 2.90
C VAL A 191 12.85 3.27 1.98
N ASP A 192 13.58 2.28 2.48
CA ASP A 192 14.53 1.50 1.69
C ASP A 192 13.83 0.57 0.70
N VAL A 193 14.21 0.64 -0.58
CA VAL A 193 13.69 -0.21 -1.64
C VAL A 193 14.60 -1.41 -1.87
N VAL A 194 14.22 -2.58 -1.36
CA VAL A 194 15.00 -3.81 -1.52
C VAL A 194 14.47 -4.63 -2.69
N LYS A 195 15.33 -4.82 -3.71
CA LYS A 195 15.00 -5.63 -4.90
C LYS A 195 15.24 -7.10 -4.61
N ILE A 196 14.22 -7.92 -4.79
CA ILE A 196 14.30 -9.38 -4.61
C ILE A 196 13.94 -10.11 -5.92
N LYS A 197 14.35 -11.34 -6.03
CA LYS A 197 13.91 -12.22 -7.11
C LYS A 197 12.78 -13.10 -6.58
N LEU A 198 11.61 -12.97 -7.15
CA LEU A 198 10.44 -13.81 -6.88
C LEU A 198 10.32 -14.94 -7.87
#